data_79fb23e2a51d5294d319035b97c1f899
#
_entry.id   79fb23e2a51d5294d319035b97c1f899
#
_cell.length_a   1.000
_cell.length_b   1.000
_cell.length_c   1.000
_cell.angle_alpha   90.00
_cell.angle_beta   90.00
_cell.angle_gamma   90.00
#
_symmetry.space_group_name_H-M   'P 1'
#
loop_
_entity.id
_entity.type
_entity.pdbx_description
1 polymer ?
#
loop_
_entity_poly.entity_id
_entity_poly.type
_entity_poly.pdbx_seq_one_letter_code
_entity_poly.pdbx_strand_id
1 'polypeptide(L)'
;SLLSLSSCNDSDDYIQNVYVNIEVPVNQPEYSDLDAIGNSIFITGGVKGIIIYHANVNDYRAFDRNCSFEPSIQCSYIDSINSTIASCNCCSSKFLIDQNGITANGPALRPLKEYYTSFSGGILKIKN
;
A
#
# COMPACT_ATOMS: atom_id res chain seq x y z
N SER A 1 -7.07 -16.64 -35.44
CA SER A 1 -6.93 -16.35 -34.71
C SER A 1 -7.03 -16.23 -33.88
N LEU A 2 -6.83 -16.18 -33.75
CA LEU A 2 -6.76 -15.76 -32.95
C LEU A 2 -6.72 -15.64 -31.98
N LEU A 3 -6.56 -15.60 -31.85
CA LEU A 3 -6.47 -15.24 -30.98
C LEU A 3 -6.46 -14.96 -30.07
N SER A 4 -6.33 -15.01 -30.07
CA SER A 4 -6.25 -14.72 -29.22
C SER A 4 -6.35 -14.22 -28.42
N LEU A 5 -6.30 -13.82 -28.37
CA LEU A 5 -6.36 -13.11 -27.64
C LEU A 5 -6.70 -13.03 -26.56
N SER A 6 -6.82 -13.01 -26.51
CA SER A 6 -7.27 -12.82 -25.59
C SER A 6 -6.87 -12.84 -24.42
N SER A 7 -6.57 -13.13 -24.21
CA SER A 7 -6.05 -13.33 -23.14
C SER A 7 -5.53 -12.38 -22.28
N CYS A 8 -5.14 -11.71 -22.52
CA CYS A 8 -4.44 -10.79 -21.89
C CYS A 8 -5.07 -10.04 -20.84
N ASN A 9 -6.01 -10.46 -20.26
CA ASN A 9 -6.72 -9.65 -19.36
C ASN A 9 -6.36 -9.75 -17.96
N ASP A 10 -5.28 -10.40 -17.69
CA ASP A 10 -4.89 -10.61 -16.31
C ASP A 10 -4.53 -9.34 -15.61
N SER A 11 -4.09 -8.33 -16.34
CA SER A 11 -3.76 -7.07 -15.72
C SER A 11 -4.95 -6.39 -15.08
N ASP A 12 -6.13 -6.75 -15.47
CA ASP A 12 -7.32 -6.14 -14.90
C ASP A 12 -7.58 -6.57 -13.48
N ASP A 13 -6.90 -7.59 -13.00
CA ASP A 13 -7.08 -8.05 -11.65
C ASP A 13 -6.15 -7.38 -10.67
N TYR A 14 -5.53 -6.30 -11.06
CA TYR A 14 -4.71 -5.54 -10.12
C TYR A 14 -5.57 -4.48 -9.43
N ILE A 15 -4.92 -3.72 -8.55
CA ILE A 15 -5.58 -2.70 -7.74
C ILE A 15 -6.16 -1.62 -8.65
N GLN A 16 -7.38 -1.21 -8.38
CA GLN A 16 -8.03 -0.17 -9.15
C GLN A 16 -7.25 1.13 -9.07
N ASN A 17 -7.28 1.90 -10.15
CA ASN A 17 -6.64 3.19 -10.19
C ASN A 17 -7.66 4.25 -9.79
N VAL A 18 -7.71 4.59 -8.51
CA VAL A 18 -8.61 5.61 -8.00
C VAL A 18 -7.85 6.90 -7.74
N TYR A 19 -8.56 8.02 -7.76
CA TYR A 19 -7.93 9.31 -7.51
C TYR A 19 -7.48 9.39 -6.05
N VAL A 20 -6.23 9.76 -5.83
CA VAL A 20 -5.67 9.97 -4.50
C VAL A 20 -4.90 11.27 -4.51
N ASN A 21 -5.25 12.16 -3.58
CA ASN A 21 -4.53 13.42 -3.38
C ASN A 21 -4.76 13.82 -1.93
N ILE A 22 -3.87 13.38 -1.06
CA ILE A 22 -4.03 13.48 0.39
C ILE A 22 -2.84 14.22 0.97
N GLU A 23 -3.11 15.11 1.94
CA GLU A 23 -2.06 15.77 2.71
C GLU A 23 -2.15 15.31 4.15
N VAL A 24 -1.02 14.90 4.72
CA VAL A 24 -0.93 14.42 6.09
C VAL A 24 0.05 15.29 6.84
N PRO A 25 -0.44 16.11 7.80
CA PRO A 25 0.44 16.93 8.65
C PRO A 25 1.04 16.05 9.75
N VAL A 26 2.14 15.40 9.44
CA VAL A 26 2.69 14.32 10.27
C VAL A 26 3.09 14.75 11.67
N ASN A 27 3.25 16.06 11.90
CA ASN A 27 3.64 16.58 13.21
C ASN A 27 2.47 16.69 14.19
N GLN A 28 1.26 16.45 13.75
CA GLN A 28 0.09 16.53 14.63
C GLN A 28 -0.01 15.28 15.51
N PRO A 29 -0.55 15.42 16.73
CA PRO A 29 -0.58 14.30 17.69
C PRO A 29 -1.28 13.05 17.17
N GLU A 30 -2.29 13.20 16.31
CA GLU A 30 -3.00 12.03 15.79
C GLU A 30 -2.13 11.13 14.92
N TYR A 31 -0.98 11.63 14.46
CA TYR A 31 -0.06 10.86 13.64
C TYR A 31 1.23 10.51 14.39
N SER A 32 1.23 10.64 15.72
CA SER A 32 2.45 10.46 16.51
C SER A 32 3.04 9.06 16.39
N ASP A 33 2.22 8.05 16.09
CA ASP A 33 2.74 6.70 15.88
C ASP A 33 3.66 6.61 14.68
N LEU A 34 3.63 7.61 13.81
CA LEU A 34 4.48 7.65 12.62
C LEU A 34 5.81 8.36 12.86
N ASP A 35 6.03 8.89 14.06
CA ASP A 35 7.21 9.71 14.34
C ASP A 35 8.51 8.91 14.27
N ALA A 36 8.48 7.66 14.66
CA ALA A 36 9.69 6.84 14.67
C ALA A 36 9.92 6.21 13.29
N ILE A 37 11.16 6.28 12.84
CA ILE A 37 11.55 5.59 11.61
C ILE A 37 11.33 4.09 11.81
N GLY A 38 10.72 3.46 10.82
CA GLY A 38 10.36 2.05 10.87
C GLY A 38 8.93 1.79 11.27
N ASN A 39 8.22 2.80 11.71
CA ASN A 39 6.82 2.66 12.11
C ASN A 39 5.90 2.93 10.92
N SER A 40 4.68 2.45 11.05
CA SER A 40 3.65 2.63 10.03
C SER A 40 2.30 2.90 10.68
N ILE A 41 1.41 3.52 9.91
CA ILE A 41 0.03 3.75 10.32
C ILE A 41 -0.89 3.46 9.14
N PHE A 42 -2.17 3.29 9.43
CA PHE A 42 -3.22 3.22 8.41
C PHE A 42 -4.00 4.51 8.40
N ILE A 43 -4.31 5.00 7.21
CA ILE A 43 -5.23 6.13 7.04
C ILE A 43 -6.29 5.77 6.01
N THR A 44 -7.36 6.56 6.00
CA THR A 44 -8.42 6.41 5.02
C THR A 44 -7.95 6.94 3.67
N GLY A 45 -8.38 6.28 2.60
CA GLY A 45 -8.09 6.70 1.24
C GLY A 45 -7.76 5.53 0.36
N GLY A 46 -7.51 5.83 -0.93
CA GLY A 46 -7.24 4.77 -1.89
C GLY A 46 -8.42 3.85 -2.10
N VAL A 47 -8.14 2.61 -2.43
CA VAL A 47 -9.18 1.61 -2.63
C VAL A 47 -9.65 1.04 -1.31
N LYS A 48 -8.74 0.58 -0.46
CA LYS A 48 -9.10 -0.08 0.81
C LYS A 48 -8.35 0.49 1.99
N GLY A 49 -7.94 1.75 1.92
CA GLY A 49 -7.12 2.39 2.93
C GLY A 49 -5.68 2.46 2.47
N ILE A 50 -4.89 3.25 3.19
CA ILE A 50 -3.49 3.51 2.84
C ILE A 50 -2.62 3.20 4.04
N ILE A 51 -1.51 2.52 3.77
CA ILE A 51 -0.42 2.34 4.73
C ILE A 51 0.56 3.47 4.51
N ILE A 52 0.94 4.19 5.57
CA ILE A 52 2.06 5.11 5.52
C ILE A 52 3.19 4.51 6.34
N TYR A 53 4.36 4.42 5.75
CA TYR A 53 5.56 3.87 6.38
C TYR A 53 6.64 4.94 6.43
N HIS A 54 7.20 5.16 7.62
CA HIS A 54 8.28 6.13 7.82
C HIS A 54 9.60 5.40 7.56
N ALA A 55 10.09 5.54 6.32
CA ALA A 55 11.23 4.73 5.86
C ALA A 55 12.57 5.27 6.32
N ASN A 56 12.70 6.61 6.34
CA ASN A 56 13.96 7.27 6.69
C ASN A 56 13.65 8.70 7.08
N VAL A 57 14.69 9.46 7.44
CA VAL A 57 14.51 10.88 7.73
C VAL A 57 13.89 11.58 6.53
N ASN A 58 12.75 12.23 6.74
CA ASN A 58 12.00 12.94 5.70
C ASN A 58 11.61 12.06 4.52
N ASP A 59 11.55 10.75 4.71
CA ASP A 59 11.26 9.79 3.65
C ASP A 59 10.13 8.87 4.11
N TYR A 60 8.99 8.99 3.43
CA TYR A 60 7.79 8.20 3.74
C TYR A 60 7.36 7.46 2.50
N ARG A 61 6.80 6.29 2.70
CA ARG A 61 6.24 5.47 1.61
C ARG A 61 4.76 5.26 1.88
N ALA A 62 3.99 5.14 0.82
CA ALA A 62 2.55 4.94 0.96
C ALA A 62 2.08 3.85 0.01
N PHE A 63 1.25 2.95 0.53
CA PHE A 63 0.72 1.81 -0.23
C PHE A 63 -0.77 1.69 0.00
N ASP A 64 -1.50 1.21 -1.00
CA ASP A 64 -2.89 0.84 -0.78
C ASP A 64 -2.94 -0.44 0.05
N ARG A 65 -3.90 -0.51 0.96
CA ARG A 65 -4.10 -1.71 1.76
C ARG A 65 -4.77 -2.83 0.96
N ASN A 66 -5.17 -2.57 -0.27
CA ASN A 66 -5.78 -3.61 -1.09
C ASN A 66 -4.71 -4.63 -1.47
N CYS A 67 -4.91 -5.86 -0.99
CA CYS A 67 -4.00 -6.95 -1.30
C CYS A 67 -4.02 -7.22 -2.80
N SER A 68 -2.86 -7.53 -3.36
CA SER A 68 -2.75 -7.75 -4.79
C SER A 68 -3.20 -9.14 -5.23
N PHE A 69 -3.47 -10.04 -4.27
CA PHE A 69 -4.02 -11.35 -4.58
C PHE A 69 -5.54 -11.27 -4.53
N GLU A 70 -6.19 -11.53 -5.65
CA GLU A 70 -7.65 -11.44 -5.79
C GLU A 70 -8.17 -10.12 -5.23
N PRO A 71 -7.72 -9.00 -5.77
CA PRO A 71 -7.94 -7.70 -5.13
C PRO A 71 -9.39 -7.28 -5.07
N SER A 72 -10.26 -7.83 -5.90
CA SER A 72 -11.68 -7.48 -5.88
C SER A 72 -12.46 -8.15 -4.77
N ILE A 73 -11.87 -9.12 -4.07
CA ILE A 73 -12.52 -9.80 -2.96
C ILE A 73 -12.58 -8.87 -1.76
N GLN A 74 -13.72 -8.82 -1.08
CA GLN A 74 -13.94 -7.85 -0.01
C GLN A 74 -12.89 -7.94 1.09
N CYS A 75 -12.48 -9.13 1.48
CA CYS A 75 -11.52 -9.30 2.56
C CYS A 75 -10.06 -9.18 2.11
N SER A 76 -9.81 -8.83 0.85
CA SER A 76 -8.46 -8.76 0.31
C SER A 76 -7.82 -7.43 0.65
N TYR A 77 -7.42 -7.25 1.90
CA TYR A 77 -6.75 -6.05 2.36
C TYR A 77 -5.75 -6.39 3.46
N ILE A 78 -4.78 -5.51 3.65
CA ILE A 78 -3.80 -5.63 4.72
C ILE A 78 -4.47 -5.26 6.03
N ASP A 79 -4.50 -6.19 6.97
CA ASP A 79 -5.13 -5.95 8.26
C ASP A 79 -4.12 -5.78 9.39
N SER A 80 -2.88 -6.14 9.18
CA SER A 80 -1.87 -5.99 10.22
C SER A 80 -0.49 -5.81 9.63
N ILE A 81 0.36 -5.10 10.36
CA ILE A 81 1.76 -4.92 10.01
C ILE A 81 2.58 -5.24 11.24
N ASN A 82 3.52 -6.16 11.10
CA ASN A 82 4.45 -6.52 12.16
C ASN A 82 5.84 -6.11 11.69
N SER A 83 6.37 -5.06 12.28
CA SER A 83 7.60 -4.42 11.84
C SER A 83 7.42 -3.91 10.40
N THR A 84 8.01 -4.55 9.40
CA THR A 84 7.87 -4.15 8.00
C THR A 84 7.12 -5.16 7.16
N ILE A 85 6.50 -6.15 7.80
CA ILE A 85 5.78 -7.20 7.11
C ILE A 85 4.30 -6.94 7.20
N ALA A 86 3.69 -6.67 6.04
CA ALA A 86 2.25 -6.44 5.92
C ALA A 86 1.57 -7.75 5.54
N SER A 87 0.52 -8.11 6.28
CA SER A 87 -0.18 -9.38 6.11
C SER A 87 -1.58 -9.17 5.59
N CYS A 88 -1.96 -9.97 4.61
CA CYS A 88 -3.29 -9.97 4.04
C CYS A 88 -4.29 -10.60 5.00
N ASN A 89 -5.51 -10.05 5.05
CA ASN A 89 -6.55 -10.51 5.98
C ASN A 89 -7.08 -11.89 5.63
N CYS A 90 -7.24 -12.21 4.36
CA CYS A 90 -7.93 -13.43 3.96
C CYS A 90 -7.08 -14.37 3.11
N CYS A 91 -5.78 -14.18 3.08
CA CYS A 91 -4.88 -15.13 2.44
C CYS A 91 -3.53 -15.09 3.14
N SER A 92 -2.62 -15.97 2.71
CA SER A 92 -1.31 -16.07 3.35
C SER A 92 -0.30 -15.05 2.82
N SER A 93 -0.71 -14.18 1.94
CA SER A 93 0.22 -13.24 1.31
C SER A 93 0.81 -12.26 2.32
N LYS A 94 2.10 -12.03 2.21
CA LYS A 94 2.83 -11.05 3.01
C LYS A 94 3.69 -10.20 2.11
N PHE A 95 3.86 -8.96 2.49
CA PHE A 95 4.57 -7.96 1.68
C PHE A 95 5.55 -7.20 2.55
N LEU A 96 6.64 -6.75 1.94
CA LEU A 96 7.68 -6.00 2.66
C LEU A 96 7.54 -4.52 2.32
N ILE A 97 7.04 -3.74 3.26
CA ILE A 97 6.81 -2.31 3.01
C ILE A 97 8.10 -1.49 3.05
N ASP A 98 9.19 -2.06 3.56
CA ASP A 98 10.50 -1.42 3.49
C ASP A 98 11.24 -1.74 2.19
N GLN A 99 10.65 -2.56 1.34
CA GLN A 99 11.22 -2.94 0.06
C GLN A 99 10.18 -2.78 -1.05
N ASN A 100 9.59 -1.59 -1.14
CA ASN A 100 8.66 -1.22 -2.19
C ASN A 100 7.40 -2.08 -2.25
N GLY A 101 7.04 -2.73 -1.15
CA GLY A 101 5.83 -3.54 -1.08
C GLY A 101 5.93 -4.87 -1.81
N ILE A 102 7.14 -5.36 -2.06
CA ILE A 102 7.28 -6.63 -2.78
C ILE A 102 6.74 -7.78 -1.96
N THR A 103 6.39 -8.86 -2.65
CA THR A 103 5.85 -10.04 -2.02
C THR A 103 6.93 -10.80 -1.27
N ALA A 104 6.67 -11.12 0.00
CA ALA A 104 7.55 -11.96 0.79
C ALA A 104 7.03 -13.39 0.86
N ASN A 105 5.70 -13.56 0.79
CA ASN A 105 5.09 -14.86 0.84
C ASN A 105 3.82 -14.82 0.00
N GLY A 106 3.61 -15.86 -0.82
CA GLY A 106 2.45 -15.97 -1.67
C GLY A 106 1.20 -16.34 -0.89
N PRO A 107 0.07 -16.41 -1.60
CA PRO A 107 -0.06 -16.61 -3.05
C PRO A 107 0.08 -15.36 -3.92
N ALA A 108 0.12 -14.15 -3.36
CA ALA A 108 0.29 -12.96 -4.18
C ALA A 108 1.62 -12.98 -4.92
N LEU A 109 1.59 -12.58 -6.19
CA LEU A 109 2.77 -12.51 -7.04
C LEU A 109 3.17 -11.07 -7.34
N ARG A 110 2.26 -10.13 -7.18
CA ARG A 110 2.48 -8.73 -7.51
C ARG A 110 2.65 -7.92 -6.23
N PRO A 111 3.43 -6.83 -6.26
CA PRO A 111 3.62 -6.02 -5.05
C PRO A 111 2.34 -5.30 -4.67
N LEU A 112 2.33 -4.73 -3.47
CA LEU A 112 1.31 -3.76 -3.09
C LEU A 112 1.41 -2.55 -4.02
N LYS A 113 0.27 -1.93 -4.29
CA LYS A 113 0.27 -0.69 -5.07
C LYS A 113 0.87 0.43 -4.23
N GLU A 114 1.92 1.04 -4.75
CA GLU A 114 2.59 2.16 -4.09
C GLU A 114 2.13 3.47 -4.70
N TYR A 115 1.90 4.47 -3.85
CA TYR A 115 1.55 5.81 -4.26
C TYR A 115 2.78 6.71 -4.27
N TYR A 116 2.73 7.80 -5.02
CA TYR A 116 3.78 8.80 -4.98
C TYR A 116 3.68 9.59 -3.68
N THR A 117 4.84 9.88 -3.09
CA THR A 117 4.90 10.67 -1.87
C THR A 117 5.90 11.80 -2.05
N SER A 118 5.60 12.92 -1.39
CA SER A 118 6.56 14.00 -1.23
C SER A 118 6.37 14.61 0.16
N PHE A 119 7.46 15.06 0.77
CA PHE A 119 7.43 15.56 2.13
C PHE A 119 8.13 16.90 2.20
N SER A 120 7.46 17.91 2.73
CA SER A 120 8.01 19.23 2.85
C SER A 120 7.26 19.99 3.94
N GLY A 121 8.00 20.69 4.82
CA GLY A 121 7.38 21.53 5.84
C GLY A 121 6.46 20.81 6.79
N GLY A 122 6.75 19.55 7.09
CA GLY A 122 5.91 18.76 7.98
C GLY A 122 4.67 18.19 7.31
N ILE A 123 4.49 18.39 6.01
CA ILE A 123 3.32 17.90 5.28
C ILE A 123 3.75 16.79 4.32
N LEU A 124 3.16 15.62 4.50
CA LEU A 124 3.33 14.51 3.59
C LEU A 124 2.20 14.55 2.56
N LYS A 125 2.56 14.60 1.29
CA LYS A 125 1.58 14.53 0.20
C LYS A 125 1.62 13.16 -0.42
N ILE A 126 0.44 12.57 -0.63
CA ILE A 126 0.27 11.25 -1.21
C ILE A 126 -0.65 11.39 -2.41
N LYS A 127 -0.20 10.89 -3.56
CA LYS A 127 -1.04 10.94 -4.74
C LYS A 127 -0.68 9.83 -5.72
N ASN A 128 -1.60 9.55 -6.63
CA ASN A 128 -1.37 8.54 -7.66
C ASN A 128 -0.84 9.14 -8.99
#